data_9cf742097a9a30a00802f79618594584
#
_entry.id   9cf742097a9a30a00802f79618594584
#
_cell.length_a   1.000
_cell.length_b   1.000
_cell.length_c   1.000
_cell.angle_alpha   90.00
_cell.angle_beta   90.00
_cell.angle_gamma   90.00
#
_symmetry.space_group_name_H-M   'P 1'
#
loop_
_entity.id
_entity.type
_entity.pdbx_description
1 polymer ?
#
loop_
_entity_poly.entity_id
_entity_poly.type
_entity_poly.pdbx_seq_one_letter_code
_entity_poly.pdbx_strand_id
1 'polypeptide(L)'
;RATCAGYAKTFKYLCDVYKIPCVVVTGQANGNHMWNYVKVGNRWYAVDTTWDDPDAVDDLLLYQKYCLVEIRTMADTHIPDEEYKVFEE
;
A
#
# COMPACT_ATOMS: atom_id res chain seq x y z
N ARG A 1 -6.58 17.12 4.54
CA ARG A 1 -6.46 15.75 4.07
C ARG A 1 -5.01 15.40 3.77
N ALA A 2 -4.58 14.24 4.23
CA ALA A 2 -3.20 13.83 4.04
C ALA A 2 -2.93 13.46 2.59
N THR A 3 -1.68 13.66 2.16
CA THR A 3 -1.25 13.25 0.83
C THR A 3 -0.97 11.76 0.81
N CYS A 4 -0.82 11.17 -0.39
CA CYS A 4 -0.45 9.76 -0.50
C CYS A 4 0.87 9.48 0.23
N ALA A 5 1.81 10.41 0.16
CA ALA A 5 3.09 10.26 0.86
C ALA A 5 2.87 10.23 2.38
N GLY A 6 1.99 11.09 2.88
CA GLY A 6 1.68 11.12 4.30
C GLY A 6 1.04 9.82 4.77
N TYR A 7 0.08 9.31 4.00
CA TYR A 7 -0.56 8.04 4.33
C TYR A 7 0.45 6.88 4.32
N ALA A 8 1.27 6.80 3.29
CA ALA A 8 2.20 5.70 3.15
C ALA A 8 3.26 5.70 4.25
N LYS A 9 3.75 6.88 4.62
CA LYS A 9 4.77 7.00 5.66
C LYS A 9 4.19 6.72 7.04
N THR A 10 2.95 7.16 7.29
CA THR A 10 2.29 6.89 8.57
C THR A 10 2.04 5.40 8.72
N PHE A 11 1.60 4.76 7.65
CA PHE A 11 1.37 3.31 7.68
C PHE A 11 2.68 2.57 7.94
N LYS A 12 3.76 2.98 7.29
CA LYS A 12 5.07 2.40 7.54
C LYS A 12 5.47 2.54 9.00
N TYR A 13 5.26 3.72 9.57
CA TYR A 13 5.60 3.96 10.97
C TYR A 13 4.83 3.02 11.89
N LEU A 14 3.54 2.86 11.64
CA LEU A 14 2.72 1.96 12.46
C LEU A 14 3.18 0.51 12.33
N CYS A 15 3.53 0.10 11.11
CA CYS A 15 4.06 -1.24 10.91
C CYS A 15 5.35 -1.44 11.68
N ASP A 16 6.23 -0.42 11.68
CA ASP A 16 7.48 -0.50 12.42
C ASP A 16 7.23 -0.67 13.92
N VAL A 17 6.23 0.05 14.45
CA VAL A 17 5.87 -0.05 15.88
C VAL A 17 5.45 -1.47 16.21
N TYR A 18 4.69 -2.11 15.34
CA TYR A 18 4.22 -3.48 15.56
C TYR A 18 5.16 -4.53 15.01
N LYS A 19 6.34 -4.11 14.53
CA LYS A 19 7.37 -5.02 14.02
C LYS A 19 6.91 -5.84 12.83
N ILE A 20 6.13 -5.21 11.97
CA ILE A 20 5.68 -5.80 10.71
C ILE A 20 6.56 -5.26 9.59
N PRO A 21 7.25 -6.13 8.83
CA PRO A 21 8.08 -5.65 7.73
C PRO A 21 7.24 -4.87 6.73
N CYS A 22 7.68 -3.67 6.40
CA CYS A 22 6.93 -2.77 5.52
C CYS A 22 7.90 -1.87 4.78
N VAL A 23 7.61 -1.60 3.52
CA VAL A 23 8.37 -0.63 2.73
C VAL A 23 7.41 0.37 2.14
N VAL A 24 7.90 1.58 1.89
CA VAL A 24 7.17 2.59 1.14
C VAL A 24 7.54 2.41 -0.33
N VAL A 25 6.54 2.27 -1.18
CA VAL A 25 6.73 2.03 -2.59
C VAL A 25 6.37 3.31 -3.35
N THR A 26 7.21 3.68 -4.30
CA THR A 26 6.93 4.79 -5.20
C THR A 26 6.67 4.24 -6.59
N GLY A 27 5.89 4.97 -7.36
CA GLY A 27 5.60 4.56 -8.73
C GLY A 27 4.46 5.38 -9.30
N GLN A 28 3.70 4.76 -10.18
CA GLN A 28 2.61 5.40 -10.90
C GLN A 28 1.29 4.73 -10.58
N ALA A 29 0.31 5.52 -10.20
CA ALA A 29 -1.06 5.06 -10.02
C ALA A 29 -1.94 6.28 -10.31
N ASN A 30 -2.24 6.49 -11.58
CA ASN A 30 -2.94 7.69 -12.03
C ASN A 30 -2.10 8.94 -11.69
N GLY A 31 -0.81 8.90 -12.08
CA GLY A 31 0.17 9.92 -11.74
C GLY A 31 1.13 9.40 -10.68
N ASN A 32 2.08 10.23 -10.28
CA ASN A 32 3.04 9.85 -9.25
C ASN A 32 2.31 9.51 -7.95
N HIS A 33 2.69 8.41 -7.33
CA HIS A 33 1.96 7.93 -6.16
C HIS A 33 2.89 7.17 -5.23
N MET A 34 2.46 7.00 -3.98
CA MET A 34 3.16 6.21 -2.98
C MET A 34 2.16 5.30 -2.30
N TRP A 35 2.60 4.08 -2.04
CA TRP A 35 1.79 3.11 -1.29
C TRP A 35 2.75 2.22 -0.51
N ASN A 36 2.31 1.07 -0.05
CA ASN A 36 3.14 0.22 0.79
C ASN A 36 3.09 -1.23 0.35
N TYR A 37 4.19 -1.94 0.59
CA TYR A 37 4.19 -3.39 0.61
C TYR A 37 4.42 -3.81 2.06
N VAL A 38 3.69 -4.82 2.51
CA VAL A 38 3.85 -5.38 3.86
C VAL A 38 4.03 -6.88 3.75
N LYS A 39 4.80 -7.44 4.67
CA LYS A 39 5.03 -8.88 4.70
C LYS A 39 4.18 -9.49 5.80
N VAL A 40 3.31 -10.42 5.42
CA VAL A 40 2.47 -11.16 6.36
C VAL A 40 2.74 -12.63 6.11
N GLY A 41 3.20 -13.32 7.14
CA GLY A 41 3.68 -14.68 6.96
C GLY A 41 4.92 -14.66 6.08
N ASN A 42 4.91 -15.39 4.99
CA ASN A 42 6.04 -15.45 4.07
C ASN A 42 5.81 -14.71 2.77
N ARG A 43 4.76 -13.90 2.69
CA ARG A 43 4.39 -13.22 1.44
C ARG A 43 4.28 -11.73 1.62
N TRP A 44 4.60 -11.01 0.56
CA TRP A 44 4.43 -9.57 0.51
C TRP A 44 3.11 -9.23 -0.14
N TYR A 45 2.42 -8.25 0.44
CA TYR A 45 1.13 -7.77 -0.04
C TYR A 45 1.21 -6.27 -0.25
N ALA A 46 0.38 -5.77 -1.16
CA ALA A 46 0.28 -4.34 -1.41
C ALA A 46 -0.86 -3.75 -0.60
N VAL A 47 -0.64 -2.55 -0.07
CA VAL A 47 -1.64 -1.80 0.68
C VAL A 47 -1.58 -0.36 0.21
N ASP A 48 -2.70 0.19 -0.19
CA ASP A 48 -2.78 1.60 -0.53
C ASP A 48 -3.76 2.30 0.38
N THR A 49 -3.24 2.87 1.46
CA THR A 49 -4.07 3.51 2.47
C THR A 49 -4.71 4.79 1.98
N THR A 50 -4.19 5.39 0.92
CA THR A 50 -4.83 6.56 0.32
C THR A 50 -6.19 6.19 -0.27
N TRP A 51 -6.22 5.04 -0.95
CA TRP A 51 -7.45 4.54 -1.57
C TRP A 51 -8.41 3.97 -0.53
N ASP A 52 -7.88 3.60 0.61
CA ASP A 52 -8.66 3.04 1.72
C ASP A 52 -9.10 4.12 2.70
N ASP A 53 -8.95 5.40 2.33
CA ASP A 53 -9.26 6.52 3.21
C ASP A 53 -10.71 6.43 3.69
N PRO A 54 -10.91 6.26 5.00
CA PRO A 54 -12.26 6.05 5.55
C PRO A 54 -13.00 7.36 5.82
N ASP A 55 -12.92 8.33 4.91
CA ASP A 55 -13.67 9.56 5.06
C ASP A 55 -15.17 9.30 5.05
N ALA A 56 -15.59 8.26 4.34
CA ALA A 56 -16.98 7.87 4.31
C ALA A 56 -17.19 6.59 5.09
N VAL A 57 -18.32 6.49 5.75
CA VAL A 57 -18.66 5.30 6.51
C VAL A 57 -18.65 4.05 5.62
N ASP A 58 -19.08 4.24 4.38
CA ASP A 58 -19.16 3.14 3.42
C ASP A 58 -17.78 2.63 3.01
N ASP A 59 -16.73 3.38 3.29
CA ASP A 59 -15.39 3.01 2.90
C ASP A 59 -14.84 1.84 3.70
N LEU A 60 -15.50 1.46 4.79
CA LEU A 60 -15.08 0.28 5.52
C LEU A 60 -15.11 -0.97 4.64
N LEU A 61 -16.09 -1.04 3.74
CA LEU A 61 -16.16 -2.16 2.80
C LEU A 61 -15.04 -2.06 1.76
N LEU A 62 -14.76 -0.86 1.29
CA LEU A 62 -13.67 -0.64 0.34
C LEU A 62 -12.31 -0.90 1.00
N TYR A 63 -12.20 -0.56 2.27
CA TYR A 63 -10.98 -0.80 3.02
C TYR A 63 -10.60 -2.28 2.96
N GLN A 64 -11.57 -3.17 3.20
CA GLN A 64 -11.31 -4.59 3.13
C GLN A 64 -10.93 -5.04 1.71
N LYS A 65 -11.45 -4.34 0.72
CA LYS A 65 -11.19 -4.70 -0.67
C LYS A 65 -9.76 -4.36 -1.10
N TYR A 66 -9.22 -3.24 -0.63
CA TYR A 66 -7.91 -2.76 -1.08
C TYR A 66 -6.81 -2.97 -0.06
N CYS A 67 -7.13 -3.50 1.11
CA CYS A 67 -6.15 -3.77 2.14
C CYS A 67 -5.60 -5.18 1.94
N LEU A 68 -4.28 -5.30 1.93
CA LEU A 68 -3.59 -6.59 1.80
C LEU A 68 -3.98 -7.34 0.52
N VAL A 69 -3.84 -6.68 -0.62
CA VAL A 69 -4.06 -7.35 -1.89
C VAL A 69 -2.73 -7.88 -2.41
N GLU A 70 -2.80 -8.92 -3.22
CA GLU A 70 -1.59 -9.44 -3.84
C GLU A 70 -0.97 -8.36 -4.74
N ILE A 71 0.36 -8.29 -4.74
CA ILE A 71 1.08 -7.27 -5.51
C ILE A 71 0.68 -7.34 -6.98
N ARG A 72 0.58 -8.55 -7.55
CA ARG A 72 0.25 -8.67 -8.96
C ARG A 72 -1.18 -8.20 -9.25
N THR A 73 -2.10 -8.33 -8.28
CA THR A 73 -3.45 -7.83 -8.44
C THR A 73 -3.47 -6.32 -8.51
N MET A 74 -2.67 -5.68 -7.67
CA MET A 74 -2.59 -4.23 -7.67
C MET A 74 -1.87 -3.68 -8.90
N ALA A 75 -1.12 -4.52 -9.59
CA ALA A 75 -0.38 -4.11 -10.78
C ALA A 75 -1.28 -3.62 -11.91
N ASP A 76 -2.57 -3.93 -11.87
CA ASP A 76 -3.50 -3.42 -12.87
C ASP A 76 -3.65 -1.91 -12.79
N THR A 77 -3.47 -1.34 -11.60
CA THR A 77 -3.66 0.10 -11.39
C THR A 77 -2.42 0.78 -10.85
N HIS A 78 -1.43 0.03 -10.37
CA HIS A 78 -0.23 0.57 -9.74
C HIS A 78 1.00 -0.01 -10.43
N ILE A 79 1.87 0.86 -10.93
CA ILE A 79 3.12 0.45 -11.57
C ILE A 79 4.26 0.93 -10.69
N PRO A 80 4.86 0.04 -9.90
CA PRO A 80 5.95 0.44 -9.01
C PRO A 80 7.21 0.76 -9.80
N ASP A 81 8.06 1.59 -9.22
CA ASP A 81 9.36 1.85 -9.80
C ASP A 81 10.16 0.56 -9.85
N GLU A 82 11.16 0.51 -10.73
CA GLU A 82 11.90 -0.71 -11.04
C GLU A 82 12.46 -1.39 -9.80
N GLU A 83 12.94 -0.61 -8.85
CA GLU A 83 13.61 -1.15 -7.66
C GLU A 83 12.70 -1.99 -6.78
N TYR A 84 11.40 -1.84 -6.92
CA TYR A 84 10.45 -2.59 -6.07
C TYR A 84 9.99 -3.89 -6.70
N LYS A 85 10.43 -4.21 -7.91
CA LYS A 85 9.98 -5.42 -8.58
C LYS A 85 10.48 -6.69 -7.90
N VAL A 86 11.51 -6.57 -7.08
CA VAL A 86 12.01 -7.69 -6.32
C VAL A 86 10.95 -8.29 -5.39
N PHE A 87 9.97 -7.51 -4.98
CA PHE A 87 8.93 -7.97 -4.07
C PHE A 87 7.81 -8.74 -4.78
N GLU A 88 7.83 -8.79 -6.10
CA GLU A 88 6.76 -9.44 -6.86
C GLU A 88 6.90 -10.95 -6.93
N GLU A 89 7.96 -11.49 -6.43
CA GLU A 89 8.21 -12.93 -6.48
C GLU A 89 7.46 -13.71 -5.43
#